data_519cf1a9c74917bbda9714a89e1f4719
#
_entry.id   519cf1a9c74917bbda9714a89e1f4719
#
_cell.length_a   1.000
_cell.length_b   1.000
_cell.length_c   1.000
_cell.angle_alpha   90.00
_cell.angle_beta   90.00
_cell.angle_gamma   90.00
#
_symmetry.space_group_name_H-M   'P 1'
#
loop_
_entity.id
_entity.type
_entity.pdbx_description
1 polymer ?
#
loop_
_entity_poly.entity_id
_entity_poly.type
_entity_poly.pdbx_seq_one_letter_code
_entity_poly.pdbx_strand_id
1 'polypeptide(L)'
;MLILAKRKVEAAYAARGIPADNVKIASLDIERLGNAFTPEDRVSRIYINFCNPWSKNAGSNKHRLTHPRQLLQYRQLMDEGAEIWFKTDDDDLFRDSLSYFPAAGFEITWQTFDLHKNEPDWNLRTEHEGMFSEQGIPIKALIARKGPDSTV
;
A
#
# COMPACT_ATOMS: atom_id res chain seq x y z
N MET A 1 2.15 17.74 -9.43
CA MET A 1 2.50 16.34 -9.17
C MET A 1 1.77 15.36 -10.07
N LEU A 2 0.43 15.40 -10.15
CA LEU A 2 -0.34 14.48 -11.00
C LEU A 2 -0.01 14.58 -12.48
N ILE A 3 0.19 15.78 -13.00
CA ILE A 3 0.56 16.00 -14.42
C ILE A 3 1.90 15.34 -14.73
N LEU A 4 2.88 15.46 -13.84
CA LEU A 4 4.19 14.84 -14.01
C LEU A 4 4.10 13.31 -14.00
N ALA A 5 3.35 12.75 -13.05
CA ALA A 5 3.11 11.30 -12.98
C ALA A 5 2.42 10.78 -14.24
N LYS A 6 1.40 11.48 -14.72
CA LYS A 6 0.70 11.15 -15.96
C LYS A 6 1.65 11.11 -17.15
N ARG A 7 2.50 12.14 -17.31
CA ARG A 7 3.50 12.20 -18.37
C ARG A 7 4.49 11.06 -18.31
N LYS A 8 4.97 10.70 -17.13
CA LYS A 8 5.88 9.56 -16.95
C LYS A 8 5.24 8.24 -17.37
N VAL A 9 3.99 8.02 -16.99
CA VAL A 9 3.24 6.81 -17.37
C VAL A 9 3.03 6.77 -18.88
N GLU A 10 2.57 7.85 -19.49
CA GLU A 10 2.34 7.93 -20.94
C GLU A 10 3.64 7.67 -21.72
N ALA A 11 4.76 8.24 -21.26
CA ALA A 11 6.06 8.03 -21.89
C ALA A 11 6.53 6.56 -21.78
N ALA A 12 6.34 5.93 -20.62
CA ALA A 12 6.71 4.54 -20.41
C ALA A 12 5.91 3.59 -21.31
N TYR A 13 4.60 3.82 -21.43
CA TYR A 13 3.75 3.02 -22.31
C TYR A 13 4.06 3.27 -23.80
N ALA A 14 4.30 4.52 -24.18
CA ALA A 14 4.69 4.88 -25.55
C ALA A 14 6.00 4.19 -25.97
N ALA A 15 6.98 4.09 -25.07
CA ALA A 15 8.23 3.37 -25.29
C ALA A 15 8.02 1.87 -25.59
N ARG A 16 6.92 1.30 -25.10
CA ARG A 16 6.52 -0.10 -25.38
C ARG A 16 5.59 -0.24 -26.58
N GLY A 17 5.18 0.86 -27.21
CA GLY A 17 4.25 0.86 -28.32
C GLY A 17 2.82 0.45 -27.96
N ILE A 18 2.41 0.63 -26.70
CA ILE A 18 1.07 0.30 -26.22
C ILE A 18 0.38 1.53 -25.61
N PRO A 19 -0.97 1.65 -25.69
CA PRO A 19 -1.68 2.76 -25.08
C PRO A 19 -1.74 2.63 -23.56
N ALA A 20 -1.74 3.77 -22.84
CA ALA A 20 -1.87 3.83 -21.38
C ALA A 20 -3.35 3.94 -20.96
N ASP A 21 -4.22 3.10 -21.51
CA ASP A 21 -5.66 3.16 -21.29
C ASP A 21 -6.14 2.37 -20.07
N ASN A 22 -5.26 1.53 -19.49
CA ASN A 22 -5.53 0.76 -18.27
C ASN A 22 -4.99 1.39 -16.98
N VAL A 23 -4.50 2.64 -17.05
CA VAL A 23 -3.95 3.37 -15.90
C VAL A 23 -4.72 4.66 -15.70
N LYS A 24 -5.16 4.89 -14.46
CA LYS A 24 -5.81 6.14 -14.05
C LYS A 24 -5.05 6.72 -12.86
N ILE A 25 -4.86 8.03 -12.86
CA ILE A 25 -4.16 8.76 -11.81
C ILE A 25 -5.13 9.78 -11.20
N ALA A 26 -5.24 9.76 -9.87
CA ALA A 26 -6.11 10.66 -9.15
C ALA A 26 -5.50 11.06 -7.80
N SER A 27 -5.88 12.23 -7.30
CA SER A 27 -5.61 12.64 -5.92
C SER A 27 -6.90 12.42 -5.12
N LEU A 28 -6.83 11.57 -4.10
CA LEU A 28 -7.98 11.18 -3.30
C LEU A 28 -7.67 11.30 -1.82
N ASP A 29 -8.68 11.73 -1.06
CA ASP A 29 -8.65 11.64 0.40
C ASP A 29 -9.04 10.21 0.80
N ILE A 30 -8.12 9.50 1.46
CA ILE A 30 -8.34 8.10 1.83
C ILE A 30 -9.52 7.93 2.80
N GLU A 31 -9.83 8.94 3.60
CA GLU A 31 -10.95 8.91 4.52
C GLU A 31 -12.31 8.99 3.79
N ARG A 32 -12.28 9.36 2.51
CA ARG A 32 -13.45 9.47 1.63
C ARG A 32 -13.40 8.50 0.45
N LEU A 33 -12.74 7.38 0.64
CA LEU A 33 -12.53 6.40 -0.42
C LEU A 33 -13.83 5.93 -1.07
N GLY A 34 -14.90 5.81 -0.30
CA GLY A 34 -16.22 5.43 -0.79
C GLY A 34 -16.86 6.40 -1.79
N ASN A 35 -16.33 7.65 -1.90
CA ASN A 35 -16.79 8.61 -2.92
C ASN A 35 -16.21 8.31 -4.30
N ALA A 36 -15.12 7.54 -4.38
CA ALA A 36 -14.41 7.24 -5.62
C ALA A 36 -14.54 5.79 -6.05
N PHE A 37 -14.75 4.88 -5.11
CA PHE A 37 -14.80 3.44 -5.35
C PHE A 37 -16.04 2.82 -4.73
N THR A 38 -16.51 1.73 -5.36
CA THR A 38 -17.61 0.91 -4.85
C THR A 38 -17.17 -0.56 -4.80
N PRO A 39 -17.90 -1.45 -4.09
CA PRO A 39 -17.58 -2.88 -4.08
C PRO A 39 -17.56 -3.53 -5.48
N GLU A 40 -18.27 -2.94 -6.44
CA GLU A 40 -18.30 -3.40 -7.83
C GLU A 40 -16.97 -3.22 -8.56
N ASP A 41 -16.08 -2.37 -8.05
CA ASP A 41 -14.73 -2.18 -8.62
C ASP A 41 -13.84 -3.40 -8.40
N ARG A 42 -14.15 -4.26 -7.45
CA ARG A 42 -13.52 -5.56 -7.22
C ARG A 42 -12.00 -5.48 -7.18
N VAL A 43 -11.47 -4.77 -6.19
CA VAL A 43 -10.03 -4.57 -6.03
C VAL A 43 -9.34 -5.88 -5.66
N SER A 44 -8.37 -6.31 -6.45
CA SER A 44 -7.61 -7.54 -6.24
C SER A 44 -6.29 -7.34 -5.49
N ARG A 45 -5.73 -6.13 -5.52
CA ARG A 45 -4.49 -5.80 -4.81
C ARG A 45 -4.38 -4.31 -4.55
N ILE A 46 -3.86 -3.98 -3.38
CA ILE A 46 -3.53 -2.61 -2.99
C ILE A 46 -2.04 -2.55 -2.64
N TYR A 47 -1.33 -1.56 -3.19
CA TYR A 47 0.05 -1.26 -2.83
C TYR A 47 0.07 0.01 -1.99
N ILE A 48 0.63 -0.07 -0.77
CA ILE A 48 0.85 1.08 0.10
C ILE A 48 2.36 1.25 0.24
N ASN A 49 2.90 2.26 -0.44
CA ASN A 49 4.34 2.47 -0.52
C ASN A 49 4.73 3.80 0.13
N PHE A 50 5.48 3.73 1.22
CA PHE A 50 6.08 4.89 1.89
C PHE A 50 5.09 6.00 2.22
N CYS A 51 3.96 5.62 2.80
CA CYS A 51 2.94 6.57 3.24
C CYS A 51 3.39 7.36 4.48
N ASN A 52 2.69 8.46 4.76
CA ASN A 52 2.98 9.28 5.93
C ASN A 52 2.79 8.46 7.22
N PRO A 53 3.82 8.36 8.08
CA PRO A 53 3.74 7.55 9.30
C PRO A 53 2.91 8.18 10.42
N TRP A 54 2.63 9.48 10.38
CA TRP A 54 1.85 10.18 11.41
C TRP A 54 2.32 9.86 12.84
N SER A 55 3.65 9.85 13.07
CA SER A 55 4.26 9.30 14.27
C SER A 55 4.40 10.28 15.44
N LYS A 56 4.08 11.55 15.25
CA LYS A 56 4.37 12.59 16.24
C LYS A 56 3.43 12.60 17.44
N ASN A 57 2.26 11.99 17.34
CA ASN A 57 1.30 11.98 18.42
C ASN A 57 0.26 10.87 18.20
N ALA A 58 -0.13 10.18 19.27
CA ALA A 58 -1.08 9.07 19.22
C ALA A 58 -2.44 9.45 18.62
N GLY A 59 -2.88 10.72 18.77
CA GLY A 59 -4.14 11.21 18.21
C GLY A 59 -4.15 11.29 16.69
N SER A 60 -2.99 11.36 16.03
CA SER A 60 -2.89 11.41 14.56
C SER A 60 -2.75 10.05 13.90
N ASN A 61 -2.55 8.98 14.68
CA ASN A 61 -2.37 7.62 14.12
C ASN A 61 -3.58 7.15 13.31
N LYS A 62 -4.78 7.64 13.62
CA LYS A 62 -6.01 7.34 12.88
C LYS A 62 -5.98 7.75 11.40
N HIS A 63 -5.05 8.65 11.02
CA HIS A 63 -4.87 9.10 9.64
C HIS A 63 -3.93 8.20 8.83
N ARG A 64 -3.24 7.27 9.48
CA ARG A 64 -2.36 6.32 8.80
C ARG A 64 -3.13 5.49 7.78
N LEU A 65 -2.54 5.26 6.60
CA LEU A 65 -3.19 4.43 5.57
C LEU A 65 -3.37 2.98 6.01
N THR A 66 -2.57 2.49 6.97
CA THR A 66 -2.68 1.13 7.52
C THR A 66 -3.50 1.04 8.79
N HIS A 67 -4.03 2.14 9.29
CA HIS A 67 -4.89 2.12 10.48
C HIS A 67 -6.14 1.27 10.22
N PRO A 68 -6.64 0.50 11.21
CA PRO A 68 -7.85 -0.33 11.02
C PRO A 68 -9.03 0.40 10.43
N ARG A 69 -9.19 1.67 10.75
CA ARG A 69 -10.24 2.53 10.17
C ARG A 69 -10.19 2.56 8.65
N GLN A 70 -9.00 2.69 8.06
CA GLN A 70 -8.83 2.68 6.61
C GLN A 70 -8.86 1.26 6.06
N LEU A 71 -8.23 0.31 6.75
CA LEU A 71 -8.22 -1.09 6.33
C LEU A 71 -9.63 -1.66 6.18
N LEU A 72 -10.55 -1.28 7.06
CA LEU A 72 -11.95 -1.70 6.97
C LEU A 72 -12.65 -1.12 5.73
N GLN A 73 -12.30 0.10 5.31
CA GLN A 73 -12.78 0.64 4.04
C GLN A 73 -12.26 -0.18 2.86
N TYR A 74 -10.95 -0.52 2.86
CA TYR A 74 -10.38 -1.33 1.78
C TYR A 74 -11.05 -2.70 1.68
N ARG A 75 -11.33 -3.35 2.81
CA ARG A 75 -12.01 -4.65 2.84
C ARG A 75 -13.29 -4.66 2.03
N GLN A 76 -14.08 -3.61 2.13
CA GLN A 76 -15.36 -3.49 1.42
C GLN A 76 -15.21 -3.46 -0.10
N LEU A 77 -14.05 -3.02 -0.59
CA LEU A 77 -13.76 -2.89 -2.01
C LEU A 77 -13.01 -4.10 -2.58
N MET A 78 -12.40 -4.90 -1.70
CA MET A 78 -11.50 -6.00 -2.06
C MET A 78 -12.24 -7.30 -2.27
N ASP A 79 -11.84 -8.05 -3.28
CA ASP A 79 -12.27 -9.44 -3.47
C ASP A 79 -11.75 -10.31 -2.31
N GLU A 80 -12.40 -11.43 -2.04
CA GLU A 80 -11.90 -12.43 -1.11
C GLU A 80 -10.52 -12.93 -1.55
N GLY A 81 -9.59 -13.04 -0.61
CA GLY A 81 -8.24 -13.44 -0.90
C GLY A 81 -7.38 -12.35 -1.53
N ALA A 82 -7.92 -11.15 -1.79
CA ALA A 82 -7.15 -10.02 -2.25
C ALA A 82 -6.09 -9.59 -1.22
N GLU A 83 -5.01 -8.99 -1.68
CA GLU A 83 -3.86 -8.70 -0.85
C GLU A 83 -3.55 -7.21 -0.77
N ILE A 84 -2.98 -6.79 0.37
CA ILE A 84 -2.33 -5.49 0.53
C ILE A 84 -0.84 -5.73 0.68
N TRP A 85 -0.05 -5.08 -0.17
CA TRP A 85 1.40 -5.11 -0.15
C TRP A 85 1.89 -3.77 0.39
N PHE A 86 2.51 -3.80 1.56
CA PHE A 86 2.89 -2.62 2.30
C PHE A 86 4.40 -2.52 2.47
N LYS A 87 4.97 -1.34 2.17
CA LYS A 87 6.38 -1.02 2.37
C LYS A 87 6.53 0.30 3.10
N THR A 88 7.46 0.37 4.04
CA THR A 88 7.79 1.59 4.77
C THR A 88 9.23 1.57 5.28
N ASP A 89 9.82 2.75 5.42
CA ASP A 89 11.08 2.98 6.09
C ASP A 89 10.90 3.24 7.60
N ASP A 90 9.68 3.53 8.04
CA ASP A 90 9.37 3.90 9.42
C ASP A 90 9.10 2.68 10.31
N ASP A 91 9.91 2.54 11.37
CA ASP A 91 9.81 1.41 12.29
C ASP A 91 8.51 1.39 13.09
N ASP A 92 8.09 2.54 13.61
CA ASP A 92 6.90 2.64 14.46
C ASP A 92 5.63 2.33 13.66
N LEU A 93 5.53 2.89 12.46
CA LEU A 93 4.42 2.60 11.56
C LEU A 93 4.35 1.09 11.23
N PHE A 94 5.50 0.49 10.93
CA PHE A 94 5.54 -0.93 10.60
C PHE A 94 5.14 -1.81 11.78
N ARG A 95 5.69 -1.57 12.97
CA ARG A 95 5.37 -2.33 14.19
C ARG A 95 3.90 -2.21 14.55
N ASP A 96 3.34 -1.02 14.50
CA ASP A 96 1.92 -0.81 14.75
C ASP A 96 1.06 -1.50 13.69
N SER A 97 1.50 -1.46 12.42
CA SER A 97 0.77 -2.09 11.32
C SER A 97 0.70 -3.62 11.45
N LEU A 98 1.70 -4.26 12.08
CA LEU A 98 1.65 -5.70 12.37
C LEU A 98 0.45 -6.07 13.26
N SER A 99 -0.04 -5.15 14.08
CA SER A 99 -1.27 -5.33 14.87
C SER A 99 -2.51 -4.82 14.17
N TYR A 100 -2.39 -3.80 13.32
CA TYR A 100 -3.51 -3.20 12.61
C TYR A 100 -4.15 -4.17 11.61
N PHE A 101 -3.35 -4.89 10.84
CA PHE A 101 -3.86 -5.81 9.81
C PHE A 101 -4.71 -6.93 10.41
N PRO A 102 -4.24 -7.68 11.42
CA PRO A 102 -5.09 -8.69 12.05
C PRO A 102 -6.36 -8.11 12.69
N ALA A 103 -6.27 -6.94 13.32
CA ALA A 103 -7.42 -6.27 13.93
C ALA A 103 -8.52 -5.91 12.92
N ALA A 104 -8.15 -5.72 11.65
CA ALA A 104 -9.09 -5.41 10.57
C ALA A 104 -9.46 -6.64 9.73
N GLY A 105 -9.14 -7.86 10.19
CA GLY A 105 -9.52 -9.09 9.50
C GLY A 105 -8.62 -9.47 8.34
N PHE A 106 -7.35 -9.05 8.36
CA PHE A 106 -6.33 -9.45 7.40
C PHE A 106 -5.34 -10.43 8.02
N GLU A 107 -4.95 -11.43 7.26
CA GLU A 107 -3.88 -12.36 7.64
C GLU A 107 -2.56 -11.89 7.04
N ILE A 108 -1.53 -11.68 7.88
CA ILE A 108 -0.18 -11.38 7.39
C ILE A 108 0.45 -12.69 6.93
N THR A 109 0.66 -12.84 5.63
CA THR A 109 1.17 -14.06 5.02
C THR A 109 2.69 -14.03 4.82
N TRP A 110 3.29 -12.84 4.84
CA TRP A 110 4.73 -12.66 4.69
C TRP A 110 5.12 -11.31 5.29
N GLN A 111 6.31 -11.23 5.90
CA GLN A 111 6.85 -9.99 6.45
C GLN A 111 8.37 -10.01 6.52
N THR A 112 8.98 -8.82 6.48
CA THR A 112 10.41 -8.62 6.69
C THR A 112 10.70 -7.25 7.29
N PHE A 113 11.73 -7.18 8.13
CA PHE A 113 12.25 -5.91 8.65
C PHE A 113 13.38 -5.34 7.80
N ASP A 114 13.87 -6.11 6.81
CA ASP A 114 14.92 -5.68 5.90
C ASP A 114 14.73 -6.37 4.53
N LEU A 115 13.96 -5.71 3.67
CA LEU A 115 13.55 -6.26 2.38
C LEU A 115 14.74 -6.59 1.47
N HIS A 116 15.78 -5.73 1.45
CA HIS A 116 16.89 -5.87 0.50
C HIS A 116 17.96 -6.84 0.96
N LYS A 117 17.94 -7.27 2.22
CA LYS A 117 18.89 -8.26 2.74
C LYS A 117 18.65 -9.66 2.13
N ASN A 118 17.37 -10.01 1.93
CA ASN A 118 16.95 -11.24 1.26
C ASN A 118 15.79 -10.90 0.31
N GLU A 119 16.08 -10.06 -0.69
CA GLU A 119 15.07 -9.53 -1.58
C GLU A 119 14.42 -10.63 -2.41
N PRO A 120 13.08 -10.81 -2.32
CA PRO A 120 12.38 -11.77 -3.15
C PRO A 120 12.42 -11.37 -4.63
N ASP A 121 12.45 -12.38 -5.51
CA ASP A 121 12.48 -12.16 -6.97
C ASP A 121 11.26 -11.37 -7.49
N TRP A 122 10.12 -11.48 -6.80
CA TRP A 122 8.89 -10.78 -7.17
C TRP A 122 8.86 -9.32 -6.72
N ASN A 123 9.86 -8.82 -5.97
CA ASN A 123 9.86 -7.44 -5.50
C ASN A 123 10.14 -6.47 -6.65
N LEU A 124 9.32 -5.42 -6.72
CA LEU A 124 9.51 -4.30 -7.63
C LEU A 124 9.97 -3.09 -6.83
N ARG A 125 11.18 -2.62 -7.08
CA ARG A 125 11.73 -1.46 -6.38
C ARG A 125 11.06 -0.17 -6.86
N THR A 126 10.57 0.63 -5.91
CA THR A 126 10.10 1.99 -6.18
C THR A 126 11.27 2.98 -6.14
N GLU A 127 11.04 4.22 -6.62
CA GLU A 127 12.07 5.28 -6.53
C GLU A 127 12.48 5.54 -5.08
N HIS A 128 11.51 5.62 -4.15
CA HIS A 128 11.79 5.83 -2.73
C HIS A 128 12.59 4.69 -2.11
N GLU A 129 12.28 3.45 -2.50
CA GLU A 129 12.99 2.27 -2.04
C GLU A 129 14.47 2.32 -2.45
N GLY A 130 14.76 2.72 -3.68
CA GLY A 130 16.11 2.93 -4.15
C GLY A 130 16.86 3.99 -3.35
N MET A 131 16.22 5.14 -3.09
CA MET A 131 16.80 6.23 -2.30
C MET A 131 17.15 5.79 -0.88
N PHE A 132 16.24 5.10 -0.19
CA PHE A 132 16.48 4.60 1.17
C PHE A 132 17.56 3.52 1.21
N SER A 133 17.58 2.65 0.23
CA SER A 133 18.60 1.60 0.10
C SER A 133 20.00 2.20 -0.05
N GLU A 134 20.15 3.25 -0.86
CA GLU A 134 21.42 3.98 -1.05
C GLU A 134 21.88 4.65 0.25
N GLN A 135 20.96 5.06 1.11
CA GLN A 135 21.24 5.66 2.42
C GLN A 135 21.46 4.62 3.51
N GLY A 136 21.38 3.32 3.21
CA GLY A 136 21.53 2.25 4.18
C GLY A 136 20.35 2.11 5.14
N ILE A 137 19.18 2.65 4.79
CA ILE A 137 17.97 2.57 5.61
C ILE A 137 17.23 1.26 5.28
N PRO A 138 17.02 0.34 6.26
CA PRO A 138 16.28 -0.88 6.00
C PRO A 138 14.82 -0.61 5.63
N ILE A 139 14.32 -1.28 4.62
CA ILE A 139 12.92 -1.22 4.23
C ILE A 139 12.16 -2.39 4.85
N LYS A 140 11.08 -2.08 5.56
CA LYS A 140 10.17 -3.07 6.13
C LYS A 140 9.03 -3.29 5.15
N ALA A 141 8.60 -4.52 5.02
CA ALA A 141 7.52 -4.87 4.11
C ALA A 141 6.68 -6.02 4.64
N LEU A 142 5.40 -6.04 4.29
CA LEU A 142 4.53 -7.16 4.56
C LEU A 142 3.51 -7.36 3.43
N ILE A 143 3.00 -8.58 3.35
CA ILE A 143 1.85 -8.93 2.53
C ILE A 143 0.75 -9.37 3.49
N ALA A 144 -0.42 -8.77 3.37
CA ALA A 144 -1.61 -9.12 4.14
C ALA A 144 -2.74 -9.49 3.21
N ARG A 145 -3.42 -10.59 3.50
CA ARG A 145 -4.50 -11.13 2.70
C ARG A 145 -5.83 -10.91 3.41
N LYS A 146 -6.83 -10.49 2.64
CA LYS A 146 -8.19 -10.33 3.16
C LYS A 146 -8.71 -11.68 3.64
N GLY A 147 -9.01 -11.78 4.95
CA GLY A 147 -9.67 -12.93 5.52
C GLY A 147 -11.19 -12.90 5.32
N PRO A 148 -11.89 -13.99 5.69
CA PRO A 148 -13.34 -14.05 5.62
C PRO A 148 -14.02 -12.94 6.43
N ASP A 149 -15.21 -12.51 6.04
CA ASP A 149 -15.96 -11.46 6.76
C ASP A 149 -16.25 -11.83 8.21
N SER A 150 -16.34 -13.12 8.53
CA SER A 150 -16.53 -13.62 9.88
C SER A 150 -15.35 -13.36 10.83
N THR A 151 -14.18 -12.94 10.32
CA THR A 151 -12.99 -12.62 11.12
C THR A 151 -12.94 -11.17 11.61
N VAL A 152 -13.89 -10.35 11.23
CA VAL A 152 -13.92 -8.91 11.56
C VAL A 152 -14.86 -8.62 12.72
#